data_64a4e73e1e2953f89196b0f9a8eb7846
#
_entry.id   64a4e73e1e2953f89196b0f9a8eb7846
#
_cell.length_a   1.000
_cell.length_b   1.000
_cell.length_c   1.000
_cell.angle_alpha   90.00
_cell.angle_beta   90.00
_cell.angle_gamma   90.00
#
_symmetry.space_group_name_H-M   'P 1'
#
loop_
_entity.id
_entity.type
_entity.pdbx_description
1 polymer ?
#
loop_
_entity_poly.entity_id
_entity_poly.type
_entity_poly.pdbx_seq_one_letter_code
_entity_poly.pdbx_strand_id
1 'polypeptide(L)'
;MKKITFWLLISSVIRCVFGGIAGVLFAAWICSEVQNVGLSIKSTGECLIGAVTTAMLVSQAKIEWLRNHAIDVVCVSGTVFLIDALLVLTGNVWIIITMGIFATTVVAIIHQTTIGDLTNNIYVGTDRTVLNNKLFVVSAVASAIGSAIGGFLSPDVTTMGVLFIVEAIISTVLTIKVVKLMLNYLKENGK
;
A
#
# COMPACT_ATOMS: atom_id res chain seq x y z
N MET A 1 20.29 8.90 -8.57
CA MET A 1 19.79 8.91 -7.17
C MET A 1 18.80 10.04 -6.88
N LYS A 2 19.12 11.34 -7.02
CA LYS A 2 18.19 12.46 -6.66
C LYS A 2 16.80 12.34 -7.28
N LYS A 3 16.70 11.94 -8.57
CA LYS A 3 15.42 11.76 -9.26
C LYS A 3 14.59 10.60 -8.68
N ILE A 4 15.25 9.50 -8.30
CA ILE A 4 14.60 8.35 -7.64
C ILE A 4 14.07 8.77 -6.26
N THR A 5 14.90 9.42 -5.43
CA THR A 5 14.50 9.94 -4.12
C THR A 5 13.27 10.85 -4.23
N PHE A 6 13.26 11.77 -5.19
CA PHE A 6 12.14 12.68 -5.42
C PHE A 6 10.83 11.93 -5.71
N TRP A 7 10.85 10.96 -6.62
CA TRP A 7 9.64 10.21 -6.96
C TRP A 7 9.22 9.23 -5.87
N LEU A 8 10.16 8.68 -5.10
CA LEU A 8 9.85 7.89 -3.90
C LEU A 8 9.10 8.73 -2.86
N LEU A 9 9.57 9.94 -2.58
CA LEU A 9 8.93 10.85 -1.64
C LEU A 9 7.52 11.24 -2.12
N ILE A 10 7.34 11.61 -3.38
CA ILE A 10 6.02 11.94 -3.95
C ILE A 10 5.07 10.73 -3.84
N SER A 11 5.52 9.55 -4.24
CA SER A 11 4.72 8.34 -4.14
C SER A 11 4.31 8.06 -2.70
N SER A 12 5.23 8.24 -1.74
CA SER A 12 4.97 8.06 -0.32
C SER A 12 3.95 9.08 0.21
N VAL A 13 4.09 10.37 -0.15
CA VAL A 13 3.13 11.42 0.24
C VAL A 13 1.72 11.05 -0.22
N ILE A 14 1.56 10.75 -1.51
CA ILE A 14 0.25 10.46 -2.09
C ILE A 14 -0.38 9.25 -1.42
N ARG A 15 0.35 8.15 -1.29
CA ARG A 15 -0.14 6.95 -0.60
C ARG A 15 -0.52 7.21 0.85
N CYS A 16 0.27 7.99 1.58
CA CYS A 16 -0.01 8.28 2.99
C CYS A 16 -1.17 9.26 3.17
N VAL A 17 -1.37 10.21 2.26
CA VAL A 17 -2.57 11.07 2.27
C VAL A 17 -3.83 10.24 2.05
N PHE A 18 -3.86 9.45 0.97
CA PHE A 18 -5.01 8.57 0.69
C PHE A 18 -5.22 7.53 1.80
N GLY A 19 -4.15 6.88 2.28
CA GLY A 19 -4.23 5.93 3.37
C GLY A 19 -4.74 6.55 4.68
N GLY A 20 -4.40 7.81 4.96
CA GLY A 20 -4.94 8.55 6.09
C GLY A 20 -6.44 8.83 5.93
N ILE A 21 -6.87 9.30 4.74
CA ILE A 21 -8.30 9.52 4.43
C ILE A 21 -9.07 8.20 4.55
N ALA A 22 -8.57 7.16 3.87
CA ALA A 22 -9.16 5.84 3.82
C ALA A 22 -9.31 5.22 5.23
N GLY A 23 -8.27 5.32 6.05
CA GLY A 23 -8.28 4.77 7.40
C GLY A 23 -9.37 5.37 8.28
N VAL A 24 -9.57 6.69 8.21
CA VAL A 24 -10.63 7.37 8.99
C VAL A 24 -12.01 7.02 8.47
N LEU A 25 -12.22 7.08 7.15
CA LEU A 25 -13.53 6.77 6.55
C LEU A 25 -13.93 5.32 6.77
N PHE A 26 -12.99 4.40 6.56
CA PHE A 26 -13.24 2.97 6.73
C PHE A 26 -13.54 2.62 8.20
N ALA A 27 -12.79 3.19 9.14
CA ALA A 27 -13.06 3.00 10.56
C ALA A 27 -14.44 3.55 10.97
N ALA A 28 -14.80 4.75 10.51
CA ALA A 28 -16.10 5.35 10.79
C ALA A 28 -17.25 4.54 10.17
N TRP A 29 -17.08 4.08 8.93
CA TRP A 29 -18.07 3.25 8.25
C TRP A 29 -18.25 1.89 8.93
N ILE A 30 -17.16 1.18 9.25
CA ILE A 30 -17.25 -0.08 9.99
C ILE A 30 -17.95 0.11 11.34
N CYS A 31 -17.62 1.17 12.08
CA CYS A 31 -18.27 1.44 13.35
C CYS A 31 -19.76 1.70 13.21
N SER A 32 -20.22 2.29 12.09
CA SER A 32 -21.66 2.53 11.85
C SER A 32 -22.41 1.27 11.41
N GLU A 33 -21.79 0.42 10.61
CA GLU A 33 -22.44 -0.78 10.02
C GLU A 33 -22.29 -2.03 10.92
N VAL A 34 -21.21 -2.10 11.69
CA VAL A 34 -20.84 -3.28 12.48
C VAL A 34 -20.95 -2.96 13.97
N GLN A 35 -22.14 -3.03 14.52
CA GLN A 35 -22.35 -2.92 15.98
C GLN A 35 -21.89 -4.19 16.74
N ASN A 36 -21.28 -5.15 16.05
CA ASN A 36 -20.94 -6.45 16.62
C ASN A 36 -19.43 -6.61 16.81
N VAL A 37 -18.98 -6.64 18.06
CA VAL A 37 -17.57 -6.86 18.46
C VAL A 37 -16.99 -8.14 17.85
N GLY A 38 -17.79 -9.19 17.66
CA GLY A 38 -17.35 -10.45 17.06
C GLY A 38 -16.83 -10.31 15.63
N LEU A 39 -17.38 -9.40 14.82
CA LEU A 39 -16.92 -9.16 13.46
C LEU A 39 -15.56 -8.45 13.43
N SER A 40 -15.32 -7.52 14.35
CA SER A 40 -14.02 -6.85 14.49
C SER A 40 -12.91 -7.83 14.87
N ILE A 41 -13.18 -8.76 15.78
CA ILE A 41 -12.23 -9.82 16.18
C ILE A 41 -11.95 -10.76 15.01
N LYS A 42 -12.97 -11.16 14.25
CA LYS A 42 -12.81 -12.01 13.06
C LYS A 42 -11.94 -11.34 12.01
N SER A 43 -12.21 -10.08 11.65
CA SER A 43 -11.44 -9.35 10.65
C SER A 43 -9.97 -9.18 11.06
N THR A 44 -9.72 -8.89 12.35
CA THR A 44 -8.36 -8.81 12.89
C THR A 44 -7.65 -10.16 12.81
N GLY A 45 -8.34 -11.25 13.11
CA GLY A 45 -7.79 -12.61 13.00
C GLY A 45 -7.43 -13.00 11.57
N GLU A 46 -8.28 -12.68 10.61
CA GLU A 46 -8.02 -12.92 9.18
C GLU A 46 -6.84 -12.11 8.65
N CYS A 47 -6.73 -10.85 9.03
CA CYS A 47 -5.57 -10.01 8.70
C CYS A 47 -4.27 -10.58 9.29
N LEU A 48 -4.29 -11.04 10.54
CA LEU A 48 -3.15 -11.66 11.20
C LEU A 48 -2.71 -12.95 10.50
N ILE A 49 -3.65 -13.85 10.19
CA ILE A 49 -3.38 -15.09 9.45
C ILE A 49 -2.81 -14.77 8.07
N GLY A 50 -3.41 -13.83 7.36
CA GLY A 50 -2.92 -13.37 6.06
C GLY A 50 -1.50 -12.82 6.13
N ALA A 51 -1.21 -11.97 7.11
CA ALA A 51 0.12 -11.39 7.31
C ALA A 51 1.17 -12.47 7.62
N VAL A 52 0.87 -13.40 8.53
CA VAL A 52 1.78 -14.50 8.89
C VAL A 52 2.02 -15.42 7.70
N THR A 53 0.95 -15.84 7.00
CA THR A 53 1.07 -16.72 5.83
C THR A 53 1.91 -16.05 4.74
N THR A 54 1.70 -14.77 4.50
CA THR A 54 2.47 -14.03 3.49
C THR A 54 3.92 -13.85 3.90
N ALA A 55 4.19 -13.56 5.18
CA ALA A 55 5.54 -13.47 5.68
C ALA A 55 6.30 -14.79 5.48
N MET A 56 5.63 -15.94 5.72
CA MET A 56 6.19 -17.26 5.44
C MET A 56 6.47 -17.49 3.95
N LEU A 57 5.52 -17.13 3.07
CA LEU A 57 5.69 -17.28 1.62
C LEU A 57 6.80 -16.37 1.10
N VAL A 58 6.86 -15.13 1.54
CA VAL A 58 7.89 -14.17 1.12
C VAL A 58 9.26 -14.57 1.62
N SER A 59 9.37 -15.14 2.83
CA SER A 59 10.65 -15.65 3.35
C SER A 59 11.23 -16.81 2.52
N GLN A 60 10.37 -17.52 1.80
CA GLN A 60 10.75 -18.61 0.89
C GLN A 60 10.89 -18.16 -0.57
N ALA A 61 10.39 -16.98 -0.90
CA ALA A 61 10.48 -16.45 -2.26
C ALA A 61 11.93 -16.06 -2.59
N LYS A 62 12.40 -16.45 -3.77
CA LYS A 62 13.67 -15.95 -4.28
C LYS A 62 13.55 -14.45 -4.54
N ILE A 63 14.20 -13.64 -3.71
CA ILE A 63 14.20 -12.17 -3.83
C ILE A 63 14.63 -11.72 -5.23
N GLU A 64 15.55 -12.45 -5.86
CA GLU A 64 15.93 -12.25 -7.25
C GLU A 64 14.76 -12.36 -8.23
N TRP A 65 13.85 -13.30 -8.02
CA TRP A 65 12.66 -13.44 -8.86
C TRP A 65 11.74 -12.21 -8.73
N LEU A 66 11.51 -11.72 -7.51
CA LEU A 66 10.71 -10.51 -7.26
C LEU A 66 11.36 -9.29 -7.91
N ARG A 67 12.69 -9.17 -7.87
CA ARG A 67 13.42 -8.07 -8.52
C ARG A 67 13.27 -8.11 -10.04
N ASN A 68 13.43 -9.28 -10.65
CA ASN A 68 13.33 -9.45 -12.10
C ASN A 68 11.91 -9.20 -12.61
N HIS A 69 10.89 -9.45 -11.79
CA HIS A 69 9.46 -9.26 -12.12
C HIS A 69 8.84 -8.08 -11.37
N ALA A 70 9.66 -7.11 -10.93
CA ALA A 70 9.17 -6.04 -10.07
C ALA A 70 8.05 -5.18 -10.71
N ILE A 71 8.06 -4.98 -12.02
CA ILE A 71 6.98 -4.27 -12.74
C ILE A 71 5.70 -5.10 -12.73
N ASP A 72 5.80 -6.42 -12.98
CA ASP A 72 4.65 -7.31 -12.99
C ASP A 72 4.02 -7.40 -11.60
N VAL A 73 4.85 -7.50 -10.56
CA VAL A 73 4.40 -7.46 -9.16
C VAL A 73 3.62 -6.18 -8.87
N VAL A 74 4.10 -5.02 -9.33
CA VAL A 74 3.40 -3.75 -9.13
C VAL A 74 2.08 -3.71 -9.91
N CYS A 75 2.05 -4.21 -11.14
CA CYS A 75 0.84 -4.27 -11.94
C CYS A 75 -0.21 -5.19 -11.32
N VAL A 76 0.19 -6.39 -10.88
CA VAL A 76 -0.71 -7.34 -10.19
C VAL A 76 -1.23 -6.72 -8.89
N SER A 77 -0.34 -6.09 -8.10
CA SER A 77 -0.73 -5.41 -6.87
C SER A 77 -1.75 -4.30 -7.12
N GLY A 78 -1.51 -3.49 -8.14
CA GLY A 78 -2.41 -2.41 -8.53
C GLY A 78 -3.79 -2.93 -8.98
N THR A 79 -3.81 -4.06 -9.70
CA THR A 79 -5.07 -4.71 -10.12
C THR A 79 -5.84 -5.23 -8.90
N VAL A 80 -5.17 -5.84 -7.93
CA VAL A 80 -5.82 -6.33 -6.70
C VAL A 80 -6.38 -5.16 -5.89
N PHE A 81 -5.62 -4.05 -5.73
CA PHE A 81 -6.13 -2.86 -5.04
C PHE A 81 -7.33 -2.23 -5.76
N LEU A 82 -7.35 -2.26 -7.10
CA LEU A 82 -8.49 -1.78 -7.87
C LEU A 82 -9.72 -2.68 -7.69
N ILE A 83 -9.54 -4.00 -7.69
CA ILE A 83 -10.63 -4.96 -7.42
C ILE A 83 -11.17 -4.73 -6.01
N ASP A 84 -10.30 -4.56 -5.02
CA ASP A 84 -10.69 -4.30 -3.64
C ASP A 84 -11.52 -3.00 -3.53
N ALA A 85 -11.09 -1.93 -4.20
CA ALA A 85 -11.83 -0.67 -4.26
C ALA A 85 -13.23 -0.85 -4.90
N LEU A 86 -13.35 -1.70 -5.92
CA LEU A 86 -14.64 -2.03 -6.53
C LEU A 86 -15.52 -2.87 -5.60
N LEU A 87 -14.93 -3.76 -4.79
CA LEU A 87 -15.66 -4.52 -3.78
C LEU A 87 -16.24 -3.61 -2.69
N VAL A 88 -15.55 -2.52 -2.34
CA VAL A 88 -16.08 -1.51 -1.41
C VAL A 88 -17.39 -0.91 -1.92
N LEU A 89 -17.52 -0.66 -3.24
CA LEU A 89 -18.74 -0.13 -3.84
C LEU A 89 -19.96 -1.05 -3.71
N THR A 90 -19.75 -2.34 -3.43
CA THR A 90 -20.87 -3.28 -3.20
C THR A 90 -21.59 -3.02 -1.88
N GLY A 91 -20.97 -2.32 -0.94
CA GLY A 91 -21.48 -2.09 0.41
C GLY A 91 -21.63 -3.36 1.26
N ASN A 92 -21.19 -4.52 0.75
CA ASN A 92 -21.29 -5.77 1.49
C ASN A 92 -20.14 -5.92 2.48
N VAL A 93 -20.41 -5.63 3.75
CA VAL A 93 -19.42 -5.65 4.84
C VAL A 93 -18.64 -6.96 4.91
N TRP A 94 -19.31 -8.09 4.71
CA TRP A 94 -18.67 -9.41 4.79
C TRP A 94 -17.67 -9.63 3.65
N ILE A 95 -18.04 -9.26 2.42
CA ILE A 95 -17.14 -9.36 1.26
C ILE A 95 -15.94 -8.44 1.47
N ILE A 96 -16.18 -7.20 1.89
CA ILE A 96 -15.12 -6.20 2.08
C ILE A 96 -14.13 -6.66 3.15
N ILE A 97 -14.62 -7.12 4.30
CA ILE A 97 -13.75 -7.52 5.41
C ILE A 97 -13.02 -8.83 5.12
N THR A 98 -13.71 -9.85 4.60
CA THR A 98 -13.10 -11.18 4.45
C THR A 98 -12.19 -11.29 3.24
N MET A 99 -12.57 -10.72 2.12
CA MET A 99 -11.83 -10.84 0.86
C MET A 99 -10.90 -9.66 0.62
N GLY A 100 -11.39 -8.43 0.82
CA GLY A 100 -10.63 -7.22 0.58
C GLY A 100 -9.44 -7.10 1.51
N ILE A 101 -9.65 -7.11 2.82
CA ILE A 101 -8.56 -6.95 3.80
C ILE A 101 -7.51 -8.06 3.65
N PHE A 102 -7.94 -9.31 3.48
CA PHE A 102 -7.01 -10.44 3.31
C PHE A 102 -6.16 -10.27 2.04
N ALA A 103 -6.79 -10.07 0.89
CA ALA A 103 -6.10 -9.92 -0.39
C ALA A 103 -5.18 -8.69 -0.38
N THR A 104 -5.67 -7.56 0.12
CA THR A 104 -4.91 -6.31 0.22
C THR A 104 -3.69 -6.48 1.11
N THR A 105 -3.81 -7.15 2.26
CA THR A 105 -2.69 -7.39 3.18
C THR A 105 -1.61 -8.23 2.51
N VAL A 106 -1.98 -9.36 1.88
CA VAL A 106 -1.05 -10.26 1.18
C VAL A 106 -0.30 -9.52 0.09
N VAL A 107 -1.02 -8.82 -0.75
CA VAL A 107 -0.44 -8.08 -1.89
C VAL A 107 0.41 -6.91 -1.42
N ALA A 108 -0.01 -6.19 -0.37
CA ALA A 108 0.76 -5.09 0.19
C ALA A 108 2.13 -5.55 0.70
N ILE A 109 2.22 -6.69 1.36
CA ILE A 109 3.50 -7.22 1.85
C ILE A 109 4.43 -7.58 0.69
N ILE A 110 3.94 -8.27 -0.35
CA ILE A 110 4.74 -8.62 -1.53
C ILE A 110 5.26 -7.35 -2.23
N HIS A 111 4.39 -6.38 -2.42
CA HIS A 111 4.72 -5.08 -3.00
C HIS A 111 5.79 -4.35 -2.18
N GLN A 112 5.61 -4.25 -0.87
CA GLN A 112 6.56 -3.60 0.05
C GLN A 112 7.92 -4.29 0.05
N THR A 113 7.95 -5.63 0.02
CA THR A 113 9.18 -6.41 -0.05
C THR A 113 9.93 -6.13 -1.35
N THR A 114 9.22 -6.09 -2.47
CA THR A 114 9.82 -5.80 -3.79
C THR A 114 10.43 -4.39 -3.84
N ILE A 115 9.68 -3.38 -3.41
CA ILE A 115 10.18 -2.00 -3.38
C ILE A 115 11.32 -1.85 -2.36
N GLY A 116 11.20 -2.50 -1.22
CA GLY A 116 12.24 -2.53 -0.18
C GLY A 116 13.56 -3.12 -0.69
N ASP A 117 13.51 -4.25 -1.41
CA ASP A 117 14.70 -4.86 -2.00
C ASP A 117 15.36 -3.92 -3.02
N LEU A 118 14.62 -3.36 -3.96
CA LEU A 118 15.14 -2.40 -4.92
C LEU A 118 15.78 -1.19 -4.24
N THR A 119 15.11 -0.65 -3.21
CA THR A 119 15.62 0.48 -2.44
C THR A 119 16.93 0.14 -1.73
N ASN A 120 17.02 -1.05 -1.13
CA ASN A 120 18.20 -1.52 -0.41
C ASN A 120 19.41 -1.74 -1.33
N ASN A 121 19.19 -2.09 -2.59
CA ASN A 121 20.24 -2.27 -3.57
C ASN A 121 20.78 -0.93 -4.11
N ILE A 122 19.99 0.13 -4.06
CA ILE A 122 20.34 1.47 -4.54
C ILE A 122 20.97 2.33 -3.43
N TYR A 123 20.36 2.29 -2.24
CA TYR A 123 20.77 3.10 -1.10
C TYR A 123 21.46 2.23 -0.04
N VAL A 124 22.73 2.52 0.23
CA VAL A 124 23.55 1.74 1.16
C VAL A 124 24.06 2.64 2.30
N GLY A 125 24.20 2.09 3.48
CA GLY A 125 24.79 2.79 4.64
C GLY A 125 24.03 4.07 5.03
N THR A 126 24.75 5.17 5.16
CA THR A 126 24.22 6.46 5.60
C THR A 126 23.12 7.01 4.69
N ASP A 127 23.25 6.82 3.37
CA ASP A 127 22.24 7.29 2.41
C ASP A 127 20.89 6.60 2.63
N ARG A 128 20.90 5.32 2.99
CA ARG A 128 19.68 4.56 3.33
C ARG A 128 19.04 5.11 4.60
N THR A 129 19.84 5.39 5.63
CA THR A 129 19.32 5.95 6.89
C THR A 129 18.67 7.31 6.65
N VAL A 130 19.34 8.18 5.87
CA VAL A 130 18.81 9.51 5.52
C VAL A 130 17.52 9.40 4.72
N LEU A 131 17.46 8.48 3.75
CA LEU A 131 16.24 8.25 2.96
C LEU A 131 15.09 7.76 3.85
N ASN A 132 15.33 6.76 4.70
CA ASN A 132 14.31 6.21 5.58
C ASN A 132 13.76 7.27 6.55
N ASN A 133 14.62 8.09 7.12
CA ASN A 133 14.20 9.19 7.99
C ASN A 133 13.32 10.21 7.23
N LYS A 134 13.70 10.58 6.01
CA LYS A 134 12.88 11.47 5.17
C LYS A 134 11.54 10.85 4.83
N LEU A 135 11.52 9.57 4.43
CA LEU A 135 10.28 8.85 4.14
C LEU A 135 9.39 8.79 5.36
N PHE A 136 9.94 8.48 6.53
CA PHE A 136 9.19 8.40 7.78
C PHE A 136 8.52 9.73 8.13
N VAL A 137 9.29 10.83 8.15
CA VAL A 137 8.75 12.16 8.49
C VAL A 137 7.68 12.59 7.50
N VAL A 138 7.97 12.45 6.20
CA VAL A 138 7.05 12.85 5.14
C VAL A 138 5.77 12.01 5.18
N SER A 139 5.88 10.70 5.42
CA SER A 139 4.74 9.80 5.53
C SER A 139 3.86 10.12 6.75
N ALA A 140 4.47 10.40 7.89
CA ALA A 140 3.73 10.76 9.11
C ALA A 140 2.93 12.05 8.93
N VAL A 141 3.55 13.09 8.37
CA VAL A 141 2.87 14.36 8.08
C VAL A 141 1.76 14.17 7.05
N ALA A 142 2.04 13.45 5.95
CA ALA A 142 1.07 13.18 4.90
C ALA A 142 -0.14 12.38 5.42
N SER A 143 0.09 11.37 6.25
CA SER A 143 -0.97 10.57 6.89
C SER A 143 -1.83 11.43 7.83
N ALA A 144 -1.21 12.29 8.63
CA ALA A 144 -1.94 13.20 9.52
C ALA A 144 -2.85 14.17 8.72
N ILE A 145 -2.32 14.74 7.62
CA ILE A 145 -3.12 15.58 6.70
C ILE A 145 -4.27 14.78 6.11
N GLY A 146 -4.00 13.57 5.62
CA GLY A 146 -5.02 12.68 5.07
C GLY A 146 -6.11 12.35 6.10
N SER A 147 -5.72 12.01 7.32
CA SER A 147 -6.68 11.72 8.41
C SER A 147 -7.54 12.94 8.75
N ALA A 148 -6.96 14.13 8.77
CA ALA A 148 -7.71 15.38 8.97
C ALA A 148 -8.73 15.60 7.84
N ILE A 149 -8.36 15.41 6.58
CA ILE A 149 -9.27 15.51 5.43
C ILE A 149 -10.38 14.45 5.55
N GLY A 150 -10.02 13.20 5.88
CA GLY A 150 -10.97 12.10 6.06
C GLY A 150 -12.04 12.39 7.11
N GLY A 151 -11.67 13.11 8.18
CA GLY A 151 -12.60 13.52 9.22
C GLY A 151 -13.69 14.52 8.78
N PHE A 152 -13.51 15.18 7.64
CA PHE A 152 -14.51 16.10 7.06
C PHE A 152 -15.37 15.44 5.97
N LEU A 153 -15.05 14.22 5.55
CA LEU A 153 -15.78 13.50 4.51
C LEU A 153 -16.85 12.60 5.10
N SER A 154 -17.92 12.38 4.36
CA SER A 154 -18.96 11.42 4.76
C SER A 154 -18.46 9.99 4.61
N PRO A 155 -18.60 9.15 5.63
CA PRO A 155 -18.19 7.75 5.57
C PRO A 155 -19.21 6.88 4.83
N ASP A 156 -19.54 7.27 3.59
CA ASP A 156 -20.43 6.49 2.73
C ASP A 156 -19.64 5.62 1.74
N VAL A 157 -20.25 4.53 1.33
CA VAL A 157 -19.65 3.51 0.46
C VAL A 157 -19.19 4.08 -0.88
N THR A 158 -19.94 5.02 -1.43
CA THR A 158 -19.63 5.62 -2.74
C THR A 158 -18.38 6.51 -2.64
N THR A 159 -18.34 7.38 -1.64
CA THR A 159 -17.17 8.26 -1.39
C THR A 159 -15.92 7.41 -1.15
N MET A 160 -16.01 6.37 -0.32
CA MET A 160 -14.88 5.47 -0.05
C MET A 160 -14.43 4.74 -1.30
N GLY A 161 -15.36 4.12 -2.04
CA GLY A 161 -15.05 3.36 -3.24
C GLY A 161 -14.39 4.20 -4.31
N VAL A 162 -14.89 5.42 -4.55
CA VAL A 162 -14.28 6.36 -5.51
C VAL A 162 -12.88 6.76 -5.07
N LEU A 163 -12.66 7.08 -3.81
CA LEU A 163 -11.34 7.45 -3.28
C LEU A 163 -10.35 6.30 -3.41
N PHE A 164 -10.76 5.06 -3.11
CA PHE A 164 -9.90 3.89 -3.24
C PHE A 164 -9.55 3.58 -4.69
N ILE A 165 -10.49 3.75 -5.63
CA ILE A 165 -10.21 3.61 -7.07
C ILE A 165 -9.16 4.64 -7.51
N VAL A 166 -9.32 5.90 -7.13
CA VAL A 166 -8.38 6.98 -7.46
C VAL A 166 -7.01 6.68 -6.86
N GLU A 167 -6.97 6.27 -5.59
CA GLU A 167 -5.72 5.84 -4.92
C GLU A 167 -5.05 4.70 -5.66
N ALA A 168 -5.76 3.62 -5.96
CA ALA A 168 -5.23 2.44 -6.63
C ALA A 168 -4.59 2.81 -7.98
N ILE A 169 -5.25 3.63 -8.77
CA ILE A 169 -4.75 4.07 -10.09
C ILE A 169 -3.50 4.94 -9.93
N ILE A 170 -3.58 6.00 -9.13
CA ILE A 170 -2.48 6.96 -8.99
C ILE A 170 -1.25 6.29 -8.35
N SER A 171 -1.45 5.51 -7.28
CA SER A 171 -0.38 4.81 -6.59
C SER A 171 0.31 3.79 -7.49
N THR A 172 -0.45 3.06 -8.31
CA THR A 172 0.10 2.07 -9.26
C THR A 172 0.95 2.76 -10.32
N VAL A 173 0.45 3.82 -10.96
CA VAL A 173 1.18 4.56 -11.98
C VAL A 173 2.48 5.16 -11.42
N LEU A 174 2.41 5.77 -10.25
CA LEU A 174 3.60 6.35 -9.60
C LEU A 174 4.62 5.27 -9.23
N THR A 175 4.15 4.14 -8.70
CA THR A 175 5.05 3.04 -8.31
C THR A 175 5.72 2.41 -9.52
N ILE A 176 5.00 2.19 -10.63
CA ILE A 176 5.61 1.73 -11.89
C ILE A 176 6.73 2.69 -12.33
N LYS A 177 6.48 4.01 -12.25
CA LYS A 177 7.49 5.01 -12.59
C LYS A 177 8.72 4.92 -11.70
N VAL A 178 8.52 4.79 -10.39
CA VAL A 178 9.61 4.63 -9.42
C VAL A 178 10.42 3.36 -9.72
N VAL A 179 9.74 2.22 -9.88
CA VAL A 179 10.39 0.93 -10.16
C VAL A 179 11.20 0.98 -11.47
N LYS A 180 10.64 1.55 -12.54
CA LYS A 180 11.38 1.73 -13.80
C LYS A 180 12.65 2.55 -13.61
N LEU A 181 12.58 3.64 -12.83
CA LEU A 181 13.77 4.46 -12.53
C LEU A 181 14.80 3.69 -11.70
N MET A 182 14.36 2.87 -10.77
CA MET A 182 15.24 2.03 -9.94
C MET A 182 15.92 0.95 -10.77
N LEU A 183 15.18 0.21 -11.58
CA LEU A 183 15.71 -0.83 -12.45
C LEU A 183 16.71 -0.29 -13.47
N ASN A 184 16.41 0.86 -14.09
CA ASN A 184 17.36 1.53 -15.01
C ASN A 184 18.65 1.90 -14.28
N TYR A 185 18.54 2.49 -13.08
CA TYR A 185 19.71 2.85 -12.29
C TYR A 185 20.58 1.63 -11.92
N LEU A 186 19.96 0.51 -11.53
CA LEU A 186 20.66 -0.73 -11.20
C LEU A 186 21.38 -1.28 -12.44
N LYS A 187 20.71 -1.30 -13.60
CA LYS A 187 21.28 -1.75 -14.88
C LYS A 187 22.48 -0.90 -15.30
N GLU A 188 22.39 0.43 -15.18
CA GLU A 188 23.47 1.36 -15.53
C GLU A 188 24.70 1.22 -14.62
N ASN A 189 24.51 0.75 -13.39
CA ASN A 189 25.58 0.58 -12.40
C ASN A 189 26.04 -0.88 -12.23
N GLY A 190 25.65 -1.78 -13.13
CA GLY A 190 26.08 -3.17 -13.14
C GLY A 190 25.65 -4.00 -11.92
N LYS A 191 24.50 -3.64 -11.34
CA LYS A 191 23.91 -4.29 -10.15
C LYS A 191 22.66 -5.07 -10.48
#